data_752d36e35a639be9f19162d30704aad2
#
_entry.id   752d36e35a639be9f19162d30704aad2
#
_cell.length_a   1.000
_cell.length_b   1.000
_cell.length_c   1.000
_cell.angle_alpha   90.00
_cell.angle_beta   90.00
_cell.angle_gamma   90.00
#
_symmetry.space_group_name_H-M   'P 1'
#
loop_
_entity.id
_entity.type
_entity.pdbx_description
1 polymer ?
#
loop_
_entity_poly.entity_id
_entity_poly.type
_entity_poly.pdbx_seq_one_letter_code
_entity_poly.pdbx_strand_id
1 'polypeptide(L)'
;PDASTHSHGNQSLEITTTGDSGRPTSADLTLPGVDMTDCQWDLWLRAEDYRQIESIQLELGGEGEDCLRLDVAPDMRTLRTGTWCRVTVNRAAERSVVGHPRLDRVTRVRLKVVPASDSAPSRLWLGYLGILPSAASGIVSISFDDGYDSDYKTARAIMQDCGIGAATSYVIADKVGLPGRMSADQLAEMRERHGWDIAAHASTDLTTLDEAGVRQEFETIRSFLLEHGYPEGAAHFALPMGRYNDLVLRTSQDYFTSMRTIENAPETLAPGDPFRLRVFYCGSYTTESQVDNALARCREHRCWTHMVFHRIDEQTDGAPESIRADSFERFMRRVADSGLPVKTVPEVMRSQSPALA
;
A
#
# COMPACT_ATOMS: atom_id res chain seq x y z
N PRO A 1 -16.91 5.03 -26.18
CA PRO A 1 -17.67 4.25 -25.21
C PRO A 1 -17.73 2.78 -25.61
N ASP A 2 -17.56 1.89 -24.63
CA ASP A 2 -17.72 0.45 -24.79
C ASP A 2 -18.82 -0.06 -23.86
N ALA A 3 -19.86 -0.63 -24.41
CA ALA A 3 -20.98 -1.19 -23.67
C ALA A 3 -20.80 -2.69 -23.37
N SER A 4 -19.78 -3.33 -23.94
CA SER A 4 -19.49 -4.75 -23.72
C SER A 4 -18.61 -5.01 -22.51
N THR A 5 -17.82 -4.02 -22.10
CA THR A 5 -16.83 -4.12 -21.02
C THR A 5 -17.00 -2.93 -20.07
N HIS A 6 -17.65 -3.10 -18.93
CA HIS A 6 -17.90 -2.05 -17.95
C HIS A 6 -17.86 -2.61 -16.52
N SER A 7 -17.53 -1.75 -15.55
CA SER A 7 -17.55 -2.07 -14.13
C SER A 7 -18.70 -1.38 -13.39
N HIS A 8 -19.02 -0.17 -13.82
CA HIS A 8 -20.07 0.68 -13.26
C HIS A 8 -20.97 1.19 -14.40
N GLY A 9 -22.25 1.37 -14.12
CA GLY A 9 -23.20 1.79 -15.15
C GLY A 9 -23.33 0.75 -16.28
N ASN A 10 -23.52 1.22 -17.51
CA ASN A 10 -23.79 0.40 -18.70
C ASN A 10 -22.74 0.56 -19.82
N GLN A 11 -21.67 1.31 -19.58
CA GLN A 11 -20.57 1.48 -20.53
C GLN A 11 -19.30 1.99 -19.84
N SER A 12 -18.16 1.81 -20.49
CA SER A 12 -16.87 2.34 -20.10
C SER A 12 -16.25 3.19 -21.20
N LEU A 13 -15.17 3.90 -20.89
CA LEU A 13 -14.32 4.55 -21.88
C LEU A 13 -13.20 3.60 -22.28
N GLU A 14 -13.15 3.21 -23.55
CA GLU A 14 -12.03 2.46 -24.11
C GLU A 14 -10.97 3.40 -24.68
N ILE A 15 -9.71 3.14 -24.36
CA ILE A 15 -8.53 3.82 -24.88
C ILE A 15 -7.61 2.77 -25.49
N THR A 16 -7.29 2.87 -26.77
CA THR A 16 -6.38 1.97 -27.47
C THR A 16 -5.03 2.64 -27.67
N THR A 17 -3.95 2.00 -27.20
CA THR A 17 -2.59 2.44 -27.50
C THR A 17 -2.17 1.99 -28.90
N THR A 18 -1.33 2.74 -29.56
CA THR A 18 -0.89 2.47 -30.95
C THR A 18 0.29 1.51 -31.03
N GLY A 19 0.94 1.20 -29.90
CA GLY A 19 2.18 0.40 -29.87
C GLY A 19 3.43 1.17 -30.32
N ASP A 20 3.30 2.41 -30.79
CA ASP A 20 4.44 3.28 -31.08
C ASP A 20 5.08 3.77 -29.78
N SER A 21 6.34 3.43 -29.57
CA SER A 21 7.10 3.85 -28.39
C SER A 21 7.08 5.38 -28.24
N GLY A 22 6.60 5.84 -27.09
CA GLY A 22 6.60 7.25 -26.73
C GLY A 22 5.44 8.09 -27.25
N ARG A 23 4.48 7.55 -28.01
CA ARG A 23 3.26 8.27 -28.39
C ARG A 23 2.11 7.98 -27.43
N PRO A 24 1.84 8.86 -26.45
CA PRO A 24 0.74 8.64 -25.53
C PRO A 24 -0.61 8.79 -26.22
N THR A 25 -1.58 8.00 -25.81
CA THR A 25 -3.00 8.20 -26.12
C THR A 25 -3.68 8.81 -24.90
N SER A 26 -4.61 9.74 -25.12
CA SER A 26 -5.33 10.36 -24.00
C SER A 26 -6.82 10.52 -24.29
N ALA A 27 -7.59 10.60 -23.22
CA ALA A 27 -9.00 10.97 -23.25
C ALA A 27 -9.24 12.10 -22.24
N ASP A 28 -10.01 13.09 -22.67
CA ASP A 28 -10.34 14.26 -21.88
C ASP A 28 -11.80 14.23 -21.42
N LEU A 29 -12.01 14.59 -20.15
CA LEU A 29 -13.29 14.91 -19.56
C LEU A 29 -13.34 16.39 -19.25
N THR A 30 -14.31 17.11 -19.83
CA THR A 30 -14.59 18.51 -19.52
C THR A 30 -15.54 18.60 -18.35
N LEU A 31 -15.25 19.47 -17.39
CA LEU A 31 -16.01 19.68 -16.17
C LEU A 31 -16.49 21.15 -16.08
N PRO A 32 -17.55 21.43 -15.32
CA PRO A 32 -18.04 22.80 -15.13
C PRO A 32 -17.17 23.69 -14.22
N GLY A 33 -16.06 23.14 -13.72
CA GLY A 33 -15.19 23.74 -12.73
C GLY A 33 -15.48 23.12 -11.34
N VAL A 34 -14.68 22.14 -10.98
CA VAL A 34 -14.80 21.38 -9.72
C VAL A 34 -13.61 21.71 -8.83
N ASP A 35 -13.85 21.95 -7.54
CA ASP A 35 -12.80 22.08 -6.54
C ASP A 35 -12.25 20.68 -6.20
N MET A 36 -10.97 20.48 -6.51
CA MET A 36 -10.22 19.26 -6.25
C MET A 36 -8.99 19.51 -5.35
N THR A 37 -8.99 20.58 -4.57
CA THR A 37 -7.87 20.93 -3.68
C THR A 37 -7.70 19.94 -2.54
N ASP A 38 -8.81 19.37 -2.05
CA ASP A 38 -8.86 18.54 -0.86
C ASP A 38 -9.57 17.20 -1.11
N CYS A 39 -9.09 16.47 -2.10
CA CYS A 39 -9.63 15.17 -2.46
C CYS A 39 -8.54 14.18 -2.86
N GLN A 40 -8.93 12.94 -2.95
CA GLN A 40 -8.23 11.87 -3.64
C GLN A 40 -9.10 11.35 -4.77
N TRP A 41 -8.48 10.74 -5.78
CA TRP A 41 -9.15 10.25 -6.98
C TRP A 41 -9.33 8.74 -6.89
N ASP A 42 -10.50 8.27 -7.31
CA ASP A 42 -10.91 6.87 -7.29
C ASP A 42 -11.20 6.43 -8.73
N LEU A 43 -10.42 5.48 -9.22
CA LEU A 43 -10.49 4.99 -10.58
C LEU A 43 -10.76 3.47 -10.61
N TRP A 44 -11.57 3.03 -11.57
CA TRP A 44 -11.67 1.61 -11.91
C TRP A 44 -11.15 1.41 -13.33
N LEU A 45 -10.05 0.68 -13.41
CA LEU A 45 -9.30 0.44 -14.64
C LEU A 45 -9.23 -1.05 -14.95
N ARG A 46 -9.23 -1.37 -16.25
CA ARG A 46 -8.96 -2.71 -16.77
C ARG A 46 -8.11 -2.58 -18.01
N ALA A 47 -7.02 -3.33 -18.12
CA ALA A 47 -6.25 -3.42 -19.35
C ALA A 47 -6.21 -4.86 -19.87
N GLU A 48 -6.10 -5.03 -21.19
CA GLU A 48 -5.83 -6.34 -21.79
C GLU A 48 -4.51 -6.90 -21.28
N ASP A 49 -3.47 -6.04 -21.24
CA ASP A 49 -2.18 -6.38 -20.70
C ASP A 49 -1.46 -5.11 -20.19
N TYR A 50 -1.35 -4.94 -18.87
CA TYR A 50 -0.64 -3.82 -18.27
C TYR A 50 0.87 -3.79 -18.59
N ARG A 51 1.47 -4.91 -19.00
CA ARG A 51 2.89 -4.96 -19.41
C ARG A 51 3.15 -4.18 -20.71
N GLN A 52 2.11 -3.92 -21.50
CA GLN A 52 2.19 -3.09 -22.71
C GLN A 52 2.08 -1.58 -22.39
N ILE A 53 1.89 -1.21 -21.13
CA ILE A 53 1.70 0.16 -20.68
C ILE A 53 2.87 0.53 -19.76
N GLU A 54 3.60 1.61 -20.11
CA GLU A 54 4.66 2.15 -19.26
C GLU A 54 4.09 2.93 -18.06
N SER A 55 3.10 3.82 -18.33
CA SER A 55 2.45 4.58 -17.27
C SER A 55 1.03 5.00 -17.64
N ILE A 56 0.20 5.17 -16.63
CA ILE A 56 -1.10 5.81 -16.71
C ILE A 56 -1.04 7.05 -15.84
N GLN A 57 -1.34 8.21 -16.43
CA GLN A 57 -1.26 9.51 -15.76
C GLN A 57 -2.64 10.15 -15.72
N LEU A 58 -2.98 10.71 -14.56
CA LEU A 58 -4.14 11.58 -14.38
C LEU A 58 -3.64 13.03 -14.41
N GLU A 59 -4.08 13.81 -15.40
CA GLU A 59 -3.74 15.23 -15.52
C GLU A 59 -4.98 16.06 -15.15
N LEU A 60 -4.80 16.98 -14.21
CA LEU A 60 -5.86 17.83 -13.64
C LEU A 60 -5.53 19.28 -13.93
N GLY A 61 -6.41 20.00 -14.61
CA GLY A 61 -6.13 21.37 -15.01
C GLY A 61 -7.34 22.13 -15.55
N GLY A 62 -7.04 23.19 -16.29
CA GLY A 62 -8.02 24.04 -16.95
C GLY A 62 -7.87 24.04 -18.48
N GLU A 63 -8.33 25.12 -19.08
CA GLU A 63 -8.01 25.42 -20.46
C GLU A 63 -6.51 25.72 -20.58
N GLY A 64 -5.86 25.16 -21.60
CA GLY A 64 -4.42 25.30 -21.79
C GLY A 64 -3.61 24.09 -21.29
N GLU A 65 -2.31 24.34 -21.02
CA GLU A 65 -1.33 23.28 -20.69
C GLU A 65 -1.10 23.13 -19.18
N ASP A 66 -1.56 24.10 -18.37
CA ASP A 66 -1.37 24.09 -16.94
C ASP A 66 -2.08 22.89 -16.30
N CYS A 67 -1.31 21.98 -15.69
CA CYS A 67 -1.88 20.79 -15.06
C CYS A 67 -1.01 20.22 -13.93
N LEU A 68 -1.66 19.61 -12.97
CA LEU A 68 -1.06 18.65 -12.04
C LEU A 68 -1.09 17.27 -12.70
N ARG A 69 0.05 16.57 -12.74
CA ARG A 69 0.18 15.20 -13.23
C ARG A 69 0.41 14.26 -12.09
N LEU A 70 -0.41 13.22 -12.02
CA LEU A 70 -0.31 12.16 -11.04
C LEU A 70 -0.07 10.82 -11.73
N ASP A 71 0.82 9.99 -11.21
CA ASP A 71 0.93 8.59 -11.64
C ASP A 71 -0.17 7.77 -10.98
N VAL A 72 -0.95 7.03 -11.79
CA VAL A 72 -2.09 6.24 -11.29
C VAL A 72 -1.60 5.03 -10.49
N ALA A 73 -0.48 4.44 -10.89
CA ALA A 73 0.20 3.43 -10.10
C ALA A 73 1.72 3.60 -10.25
N PRO A 74 2.51 3.29 -9.21
CA PRO A 74 3.97 3.41 -9.27
C PRO A 74 4.61 2.40 -10.23
N ASP A 75 4.00 1.24 -10.41
CA ASP A 75 4.39 0.20 -11.37
C ASP A 75 3.14 -0.44 -11.97
N MET A 76 3.01 -0.40 -13.29
CA MET A 76 1.88 -1.00 -14.01
C MET A 76 1.77 -2.50 -13.82
N ARG A 77 2.89 -3.19 -13.56
CA ARG A 77 2.92 -4.65 -13.31
C ARG A 77 2.23 -5.06 -12.02
N THR A 78 1.97 -4.13 -11.13
CA THR A 78 1.20 -4.37 -9.90
C THR A 78 -0.31 -4.41 -10.16
N LEU A 79 -0.77 -3.93 -11.31
CA LEU A 79 -2.18 -4.01 -11.71
C LEU A 79 -2.46 -5.35 -12.39
N ARG A 80 -3.66 -5.90 -12.13
CA ARG A 80 -4.03 -7.23 -12.61
C ARG A 80 -4.56 -7.16 -14.04
N THR A 81 -3.82 -7.76 -14.96
CA THR A 81 -4.20 -7.88 -16.36
C THR A 81 -5.55 -8.59 -16.54
N GLY A 82 -6.39 -8.07 -17.40
CA GLY A 82 -7.67 -8.68 -17.79
C GLY A 82 -8.80 -8.55 -16.76
N THR A 83 -8.55 -7.91 -15.60
CA THR A 83 -9.54 -7.72 -14.55
C THR A 83 -9.73 -6.24 -14.22
N TRP A 84 -10.87 -5.89 -13.62
CA TRP A 84 -11.11 -4.57 -13.09
C TRP A 84 -10.29 -4.36 -11.81
N CYS A 85 -9.45 -3.32 -11.81
CA CYS A 85 -8.66 -2.89 -10.66
C CYS A 85 -9.20 -1.55 -10.17
N ARG A 86 -9.54 -1.46 -8.90
CA ARG A 86 -9.76 -0.17 -8.25
C ARG A 86 -8.41 0.41 -7.83
N VAL A 87 -8.19 1.66 -8.14
CA VAL A 87 -6.98 2.41 -7.79
C VAL A 87 -7.38 3.74 -7.19
N THR A 88 -6.86 4.03 -6.02
CA THR A 88 -6.99 5.35 -5.41
C THR A 88 -5.67 6.10 -5.49
N VAL A 89 -5.76 7.38 -5.81
CA VAL A 89 -4.61 8.26 -6.03
C VAL A 89 -4.82 9.55 -5.25
N ASN A 90 -3.77 10.06 -4.62
CA ASN A 90 -3.75 11.38 -4.03
C ASN A 90 -2.51 12.15 -4.48
N ARG A 91 -2.29 13.36 -3.96
CA ARG A 91 -1.14 14.19 -4.34
C ARG A 91 0.23 13.60 -3.98
N ALA A 92 0.29 12.58 -3.12
CA ALA A 92 1.55 11.86 -2.88
C ALA A 92 2.07 11.12 -4.12
N ALA A 93 1.22 10.89 -5.13
CA ALA A 93 1.59 10.32 -6.43
C ALA A 93 1.97 11.39 -7.47
N GLU A 94 2.25 12.62 -7.04
CA GLU A 94 2.62 13.72 -7.93
C GLU A 94 3.87 13.38 -8.73
N ARG A 95 3.71 13.39 -10.06
CA ARG A 95 4.80 13.24 -11.02
C ARG A 95 5.43 14.59 -11.37
N SER A 96 4.59 15.58 -11.67
CA SER A 96 5.03 16.93 -12.03
C SER A 96 3.87 17.93 -12.01
N VAL A 97 4.21 19.19 -11.85
CA VAL A 97 3.32 20.33 -12.07
C VAL A 97 3.78 21.09 -13.30
N VAL A 98 2.87 21.39 -14.22
CA VAL A 98 3.10 22.24 -15.39
C VAL A 98 2.35 23.54 -15.19
N GLY A 99 3.04 24.67 -15.30
CA GLY A 99 2.46 25.98 -15.08
C GLY A 99 1.90 26.19 -13.68
N HIS A 100 0.70 26.78 -13.59
CA HIS A 100 0.01 27.12 -12.34
C HIS A 100 -1.43 26.58 -12.33
N PRO A 101 -1.63 25.23 -12.22
CA PRO A 101 -2.96 24.65 -12.29
C PRO A 101 -3.84 25.11 -11.11
N ARG A 102 -5.07 25.48 -11.43
CA ARG A 102 -6.09 25.88 -10.48
C ARG A 102 -6.88 24.65 -10.00
N LEU A 103 -6.42 23.99 -8.92
CA LEU A 103 -7.11 22.81 -8.35
C LEU A 103 -8.43 23.17 -7.68
N ASP A 104 -8.62 24.40 -7.28
CA ASP A 104 -9.89 24.95 -6.76
C ASP A 104 -10.96 25.11 -7.87
N ARG A 105 -10.57 24.95 -9.15
CA ARG A 105 -11.47 25.04 -10.29
C ARG A 105 -10.98 24.19 -11.47
N VAL A 106 -10.94 22.88 -11.31
CA VAL A 106 -10.57 21.96 -12.39
C VAL A 106 -11.69 21.90 -13.42
N THR A 107 -11.38 22.24 -14.68
CA THR A 107 -12.32 22.19 -15.82
C THR A 107 -11.97 21.08 -16.79
N ARG A 108 -10.77 20.48 -16.69
CA ARG A 108 -10.35 19.35 -17.52
C ARG A 108 -9.66 18.28 -16.68
N VAL A 109 -10.11 17.06 -16.85
CA VAL A 109 -9.41 15.86 -16.37
C VAL A 109 -9.00 15.05 -17.60
N ARG A 110 -7.70 14.73 -17.72
CA ARG A 110 -7.18 13.91 -18.80
C ARG A 110 -6.63 12.62 -18.24
N LEU A 111 -7.07 11.49 -18.77
CA LEU A 111 -6.40 10.20 -18.58
C LEU A 111 -5.45 9.99 -19.76
N LYS A 112 -4.15 9.93 -19.48
CA LYS A 112 -3.08 9.77 -20.47
C LYS A 112 -2.43 8.41 -20.26
N VAL A 113 -2.38 7.62 -21.31
CA VAL A 113 -1.78 6.28 -21.34
C VAL A 113 -0.52 6.32 -22.18
N VAL A 114 0.61 5.97 -21.59
CA VAL A 114 1.91 5.90 -22.26
C VAL A 114 2.20 4.42 -22.54
N PRO A 115 2.35 4.01 -23.81
CA PRO A 115 2.71 2.63 -24.11
C PRO A 115 4.15 2.34 -23.70
N ALA A 116 4.44 1.10 -23.33
CA ALA A 116 5.80 0.63 -23.07
C ALA A 116 6.61 0.63 -24.39
N SER A 117 7.94 0.73 -24.29
CA SER A 117 8.81 0.66 -25.45
C SER A 117 8.64 -0.69 -26.16
N ASP A 118 8.57 -0.65 -27.49
CA ASP A 118 8.42 -1.84 -28.36
C ASP A 118 7.18 -2.72 -28.01
N SER A 119 6.15 -2.09 -27.43
CA SER A 119 4.92 -2.76 -27.05
C SER A 119 3.98 -3.00 -28.23
N ALA A 120 3.15 -4.04 -28.14
CA ALA A 120 2.01 -4.21 -29.03
C ALA A 120 0.89 -3.22 -28.65
N PRO A 121 -0.02 -2.86 -29.59
CA PRO A 121 -1.24 -2.15 -29.24
C PRO A 121 -2.00 -2.88 -28.12
N SER A 122 -2.51 -2.13 -27.16
CA SER A 122 -3.27 -2.68 -26.03
C SER A 122 -4.46 -1.79 -25.71
N ARG A 123 -5.52 -2.37 -25.17
CA ARG A 123 -6.72 -1.65 -24.77
C ARG A 123 -6.75 -1.47 -23.25
N LEU A 124 -7.10 -0.26 -22.85
CA LEU A 124 -7.41 0.12 -21.47
C LEU A 124 -8.85 0.60 -21.40
N TRP A 125 -9.58 0.15 -20.40
CA TRP A 125 -10.92 0.65 -20.09
C TRP A 125 -10.92 1.41 -18.77
N LEU A 126 -11.55 2.58 -18.77
CA LEU A 126 -11.93 3.33 -17.58
C LEU A 126 -13.41 3.12 -17.31
N GLY A 127 -13.75 2.39 -16.27
CA GLY A 127 -15.12 2.10 -15.88
C GLY A 127 -15.72 3.11 -14.91
N TYR A 128 -14.86 3.78 -14.15
CA TYR A 128 -15.26 4.80 -13.19
C TYR A 128 -14.11 5.78 -12.92
N LEU A 129 -14.46 7.04 -12.73
CA LEU A 129 -13.58 8.09 -12.21
C LEU A 129 -14.41 8.98 -11.29
N GLY A 130 -13.97 9.09 -10.05
CA GLY A 130 -14.61 9.91 -9.03
C GLY A 130 -13.61 10.56 -8.09
N ILE A 131 -14.12 11.33 -7.15
CA ILE A 131 -13.35 11.95 -6.07
C ILE A 131 -13.88 11.48 -4.72
N LEU A 132 -12.96 11.29 -3.78
CA LEU A 132 -13.24 11.01 -2.37
C LEU A 132 -12.62 12.12 -1.52
N PRO A 133 -13.22 12.50 -0.39
CA PRO A 133 -12.58 13.45 0.53
C PRO A 133 -11.19 12.95 0.94
N SER A 134 -10.24 13.87 1.07
CA SER A 134 -8.97 13.55 1.71
C SER A 134 -9.17 13.21 3.18
N ALA A 135 -8.29 12.39 3.73
CA ALA A 135 -8.26 12.14 5.17
C ALA A 135 -7.97 13.43 5.96
N ALA A 136 -8.38 13.50 7.23
CA ALA A 136 -8.12 14.63 8.08
C ALA A 136 -6.62 14.86 8.36
N SER A 137 -5.84 13.77 8.44
CA SER A 137 -4.39 13.79 8.61
C SER A 137 -3.75 12.57 7.95
N GLY A 138 -2.44 12.64 7.70
CA GLY A 138 -1.66 11.45 7.38
C GLY A 138 -1.54 10.53 8.60
N ILE A 139 -1.23 9.25 8.35
CA ILE A 139 -1.05 8.22 9.39
C ILE A 139 0.25 7.47 9.12
N VAL A 140 0.99 7.16 10.17
CA VAL A 140 2.13 6.25 10.13
C VAL A 140 1.74 4.94 10.76
N SER A 141 2.08 3.81 10.12
CA SER A 141 2.10 2.50 10.76
C SER A 141 3.52 1.96 10.76
N ILE A 142 3.89 1.29 11.84
CA ILE A 142 5.16 0.62 12.00
C ILE A 142 4.85 -0.87 12.08
N SER A 143 5.50 -1.68 11.25
CA SER A 143 5.33 -3.13 11.32
C SER A 143 6.66 -3.86 11.21
N PHE A 144 6.67 -5.07 11.74
CA PHE A 144 7.81 -5.97 11.75
C PHE A 144 7.39 -7.32 11.18
N ASP A 145 8.25 -7.90 10.36
CA ASP A 145 8.00 -9.21 9.76
C ASP A 145 8.73 -10.32 10.48
N ASP A 146 8.23 -11.54 10.28
CA ASP A 146 8.84 -12.78 10.73
C ASP A 146 8.78 -13.05 12.25
N GLY A 147 8.36 -12.11 13.09
CA GLY A 147 8.28 -12.28 14.54
C GLY A 147 9.62 -12.52 15.22
N TYR A 148 10.65 -11.77 14.82
CA TYR A 148 11.97 -11.84 15.45
C TYR A 148 11.93 -11.40 16.92
N ASP A 149 12.78 -12.01 17.76
CA ASP A 149 12.89 -11.63 19.17
C ASP A 149 13.45 -10.22 19.39
N SER A 150 14.10 -9.63 18.38
CA SER A 150 14.52 -8.23 18.37
C SER A 150 13.34 -7.25 18.43
N ASP A 151 12.15 -7.63 17.98
CA ASP A 151 10.94 -6.82 18.10
C ASP A 151 10.62 -6.58 19.58
N TYR A 152 10.67 -7.64 20.39
CA TYR A 152 10.43 -7.59 21.83
C TYR A 152 11.61 -6.98 22.60
N LYS A 153 12.85 -7.42 22.31
CA LYS A 153 14.04 -7.08 23.10
C LYS A 153 14.56 -5.67 22.83
N THR A 154 14.51 -5.25 21.57
CA THR A 154 15.19 -4.02 21.10
C THR A 154 14.20 -2.99 20.57
N ALA A 155 13.41 -3.34 19.55
CA ALA A 155 12.55 -2.38 18.85
C ALA A 155 11.50 -1.77 19.78
N ARG A 156 10.81 -2.59 20.56
CA ARG A 156 9.80 -2.16 21.53
C ARG A 156 10.35 -1.12 22.52
N ALA A 157 11.52 -1.38 23.11
CA ALA A 157 12.11 -0.47 24.08
C ALA A 157 12.44 0.88 23.44
N ILE A 158 13.08 0.89 22.27
CA ILE A 158 13.41 2.11 21.54
C ILE A 158 12.14 2.89 21.17
N MET A 159 11.09 2.22 20.68
CA MET A 159 9.84 2.87 20.34
C MET A 159 9.18 3.49 21.57
N GLN A 160 9.16 2.78 22.69
CA GLN A 160 8.63 3.27 23.96
C GLN A 160 9.36 4.50 24.46
N ASP A 161 10.71 4.54 24.37
CA ASP A 161 11.55 5.69 24.73
C ASP A 161 11.28 6.90 23.81
N CYS A 162 10.83 6.66 22.59
CA CYS A 162 10.37 7.69 21.65
C CYS A 162 8.89 8.06 21.83
N GLY A 163 8.17 7.48 22.80
CA GLY A 163 6.74 7.72 23.02
C GLY A 163 5.81 7.05 21.99
N ILE A 164 6.31 6.06 21.26
CA ILE A 164 5.55 5.30 20.25
C ILE A 164 5.12 3.96 20.82
N GLY A 165 3.81 3.78 21.08
CA GLY A 165 3.27 2.55 21.65
C GLY A 165 2.67 1.58 20.64
N ALA A 166 2.29 2.05 19.44
CA ALA A 166 1.55 1.25 18.47
C ALA A 166 2.45 0.67 17.38
N ALA A 167 2.38 -0.66 17.15
CA ALA A 167 2.99 -1.33 16.01
C ALA A 167 2.24 -2.63 15.67
N THR A 168 2.59 -3.24 14.54
CA THR A 168 2.05 -4.54 14.12
C THR A 168 3.20 -5.51 13.89
N SER A 169 3.23 -6.65 14.58
CA SER A 169 4.19 -7.72 14.31
C SER A 169 3.51 -8.84 13.50
N TYR A 170 3.99 -9.08 12.30
CA TYR A 170 3.54 -10.15 11.41
C TYR A 170 4.33 -11.42 11.71
N VAL A 171 3.69 -12.39 12.33
CA VAL A 171 4.34 -13.59 12.84
C VAL A 171 4.05 -14.82 12.01
N ILE A 172 5.01 -15.76 11.99
CA ILE A 172 4.92 -17.05 11.33
C ILE A 172 4.66 -18.10 12.41
N ALA A 173 3.50 -18.77 12.37
CA ALA A 173 3.03 -19.65 13.44
C ALA A 173 4.07 -20.73 13.85
N ASP A 174 4.65 -21.43 12.89
CA ASP A 174 5.61 -22.51 13.11
C ASP A 174 7.00 -22.03 13.56
N LYS A 175 7.23 -20.72 13.57
CA LYS A 175 8.48 -20.12 14.05
C LYS A 175 8.40 -19.59 15.47
N VAL A 176 7.20 -19.41 16.03
CA VAL A 176 7.02 -18.89 17.40
C VAL A 176 7.71 -19.79 18.41
N GLY A 177 8.55 -19.20 19.26
CA GLY A 177 9.32 -19.91 20.27
C GLY A 177 10.62 -20.59 19.79
N LEU A 178 10.92 -20.53 18.48
CA LEU A 178 12.21 -21.00 17.98
C LEU A 178 13.34 -20.00 18.35
N PRO A 179 14.61 -20.44 18.36
CA PRO A 179 15.74 -19.53 18.58
C PRO A 179 15.72 -18.31 17.66
N GLY A 180 15.83 -17.10 18.25
CA GLY A 180 15.77 -15.83 17.52
C GLY A 180 14.36 -15.36 17.16
N ARG A 181 13.32 -16.03 17.63
CA ARG A 181 11.92 -15.65 17.46
C ARG A 181 11.24 -15.39 18.80
N MET A 182 10.21 -14.56 18.79
CA MET A 182 9.40 -14.32 19.99
C MET A 182 8.71 -15.58 20.46
N SER A 183 8.62 -15.77 21.79
CA SER A 183 7.78 -16.81 22.39
C SER A 183 6.32 -16.38 22.44
N ALA A 184 5.39 -17.33 22.68
CA ALA A 184 3.97 -17.02 22.86
C ALA A 184 3.74 -16.03 24.02
N ASP A 185 4.49 -16.16 25.12
CA ASP A 185 4.40 -15.24 26.26
C ASP A 185 4.85 -13.82 25.89
N GLN A 186 5.90 -13.69 25.07
CA GLN A 186 6.36 -12.38 24.58
C GLN A 186 5.33 -11.74 23.64
N LEU A 187 4.71 -12.51 22.75
CA LEU A 187 3.63 -12.04 21.90
C LEU A 187 2.43 -11.55 22.71
N ALA A 188 2.05 -12.31 23.76
CA ALA A 188 0.97 -11.91 24.66
C ALA A 188 1.30 -10.60 25.39
N GLU A 189 2.53 -10.46 25.91
CA GLU A 189 2.97 -9.22 26.55
C GLU A 189 2.98 -8.04 25.59
N MET A 190 3.44 -8.22 24.34
CA MET A 190 3.42 -7.18 23.29
C MET A 190 2.00 -6.69 23.05
N ARG A 191 1.03 -7.58 22.95
CA ARG A 191 -0.38 -7.26 22.74
C ARG A 191 -1.01 -6.58 23.95
N GLU A 192 -0.87 -7.17 25.15
CA GLU A 192 -1.61 -6.77 26.34
C GLU A 192 -1.05 -5.51 27.01
N ARG A 193 0.28 -5.31 26.97
CA ARG A 193 0.96 -4.24 27.71
C ARG A 193 1.54 -3.16 26.86
N HIS A 194 1.82 -3.44 25.58
CA HIS A 194 2.56 -2.54 24.73
C HIS A 194 1.76 -2.02 23.52
N GLY A 195 0.49 -2.44 23.36
CA GLY A 195 -0.38 -1.91 22.31
C GLY A 195 -0.05 -2.36 20.89
N TRP A 196 0.72 -3.47 20.76
CA TRP A 196 1.04 -4.04 19.47
C TRP A 196 -0.05 -5.00 19.01
N ASP A 197 -0.37 -5.00 17.73
CA ASP A 197 -1.16 -6.04 17.11
C ASP A 197 -0.28 -7.18 16.59
N ILE A 198 -0.71 -8.42 16.77
CA ILE A 198 -0.02 -9.61 16.27
C ILE A 198 -0.80 -10.09 15.04
N ALA A 199 -0.18 -10.08 13.87
CA ALA A 199 -0.82 -10.32 12.59
C ALA A 199 -0.16 -11.49 11.81
N ALA A 200 -0.78 -11.88 10.70
CA ALA A 200 -0.44 -13.09 9.97
C ALA A 200 0.71 -12.90 8.98
N HIS A 201 1.66 -13.83 9.00
CA HIS A 201 2.72 -14.00 8.00
C HIS A 201 2.97 -15.50 7.72
N ALA A 202 3.65 -15.78 6.62
CA ALA A 202 4.12 -17.12 6.27
C ALA A 202 5.56 -17.08 5.77
N SER A 203 6.28 -18.20 5.84
CA SER A 203 7.64 -18.32 5.32
C SER A 203 7.69 -18.86 3.89
N THR A 204 6.59 -19.44 3.41
CA THR A 204 6.50 -20.11 2.11
C THR A 204 6.12 -19.10 1.01
N ASP A 205 6.77 -19.19 -0.15
CA ASP A 205 6.30 -18.48 -1.34
C ASP A 205 4.95 -19.08 -1.81
N LEU A 206 3.86 -18.41 -1.47
CA LEU A 206 2.51 -18.87 -1.76
C LEU A 206 2.23 -19.03 -3.26
N THR A 207 2.99 -18.37 -4.13
CA THR A 207 2.80 -18.47 -5.59
C THR A 207 3.26 -19.81 -6.16
N THR A 208 3.98 -20.60 -5.38
CA THR A 208 4.45 -21.95 -5.74
C THR A 208 3.49 -23.06 -5.33
N LEU A 209 2.43 -22.72 -4.57
CA LEU A 209 1.47 -23.67 -4.05
C LEU A 209 0.23 -23.76 -4.94
N ASP A 210 -0.45 -24.90 -4.87
CA ASP A 210 -1.82 -25.03 -5.37
C ASP A 210 -2.86 -24.41 -4.39
N GLU A 211 -4.12 -24.41 -4.77
CA GLU A 211 -5.17 -23.80 -3.95
C GLU A 211 -5.29 -24.45 -2.55
N ALA A 212 -5.14 -25.75 -2.47
CA ALA A 212 -5.21 -26.46 -1.20
C ALA A 212 -4.04 -26.07 -0.28
N GLY A 213 -2.84 -25.94 -0.83
CA GLY A 213 -1.65 -25.48 -0.12
C GLY A 213 -1.78 -24.03 0.36
N VAL A 214 -2.29 -23.12 -0.48
CA VAL A 214 -2.53 -21.72 -0.08
C VAL A 214 -3.56 -21.66 1.05
N ARG A 215 -4.68 -22.39 0.95
CA ARG A 215 -5.70 -22.45 2.01
C ARG A 215 -5.14 -22.99 3.31
N GLN A 216 -4.32 -24.04 3.25
CA GLN A 216 -3.68 -24.63 4.44
C GLN A 216 -2.77 -23.63 5.15
N GLU A 217 -1.94 -22.89 4.42
CA GLU A 217 -1.07 -21.84 5.00
C GLU A 217 -1.91 -20.75 5.69
N PHE A 218 -2.93 -20.24 5.01
CA PHE A 218 -3.81 -19.19 5.58
C PHE A 218 -4.57 -19.69 6.80
N GLU A 219 -5.10 -20.90 6.76
CA GLU A 219 -5.84 -21.48 7.89
C GLU A 219 -4.94 -21.73 9.09
N THR A 220 -3.73 -22.24 8.87
CA THR A 220 -2.75 -22.51 9.92
C THR A 220 -2.41 -21.24 10.71
N ILE A 221 -2.00 -20.18 10.02
CA ILE A 221 -1.62 -18.95 10.72
C ILE A 221 -2.82 -18.24 11.33
N ARG A 222 -3.97 -18.22 10.64
CA ARG A 222 -5.17 -17.58 11.17
C ARG A 222 -5.70 -18.28 12.40
N SER A 223 -5.75 -19.62 12.40
CA SER A 223 -6.16 -20.42 13.55
C SER A 223 -5.23 -20.19 14.75
N PHE A 224 -3.90 -20.19 14.52
CA PHE A 224 -2.93 -19.87 15.55
C PHE A 224 -3.24 -18.52 16.22
N LEU A 225 -3.46 -17.46 15.41
CA LEU A 225 -3.72 -16.13 15.94
C LEU A 225 -5.04 -16.06 16.73
N LEU A 226 -6.10 -16.71 16.25
CA LEU A 226 -7.40 -16.73 16.93
C LEU A 226 -7.34 -17.52 18.25
N GLU A 227 -6.66 -18.65 18.28
CA GLU A 227 -6.47 -19.47 19.47
C GLU A 227 -5.66 -18.77 20.56
N HIS A 228 -4.74 -17.86 20.17
CA HIS A 228 -3.94 -17.05 21.09
C HIS A 228 -4.56 -15.69 21.43
N GLY A 229 -5.77 -15.40 20.95
CA GLY A 229 -6.50 -14.17 21.31
C GLY A 229 -6.09 -12.92 20.52
N TYR A 230 -5.68 -13.06 19.25
CA TYR A 230 -5.30 -11.96 18.36
C TYR A 230 -6.28 -11.76 17.18
N PRO A 231 -7.61 -11.60 17.43
CA PRO A 231 -8.60 -11.59 16.36
C PRO A 231 -8.44 -10.39 15.40
N GLU A 232 -8.00 -9.23 15.89
CA GLU A 232 -7.79 -8.04 15.07
C GLU A 232 -6.68 -8.28 14.05
N GLY A 233 -5.53 -8.81 14.51
CA GLY A 233 -4.39 -9.10 13.63
C GLY A 233 -4.62 -10.29 12.70
N ALA A 234 -5.45 -11.27 13.13
CA ALA A 234 -5.81 -12.43 12.32
C ALA A 234 -6.56 -12.08 11.02
N ALA A 235 -7.05 -10.84 10.89
CA ALA A 235 -7.69 -10.34 9.69
C ALA A 235 -6.71 -9.70 8.68
N HIS A 236 -5.41 -9.63 8.98
CA HIS A 236 -4.41 -8.91 8.19
C HIS A 236 -3.20 -9.79 7.91
N PHE A 237 -2.78 -9.85 6.65
CA PHE A 237 -1.71 -10.74 6.21
C PHE A 237 -0.57 -9.98 5.51
N ALA A 238 0.67 -10.33 5.81
CA ALA A 238 1.84 -9.88 5.08
C ALA A 238 2.26 -10.94 4.05
N LEU A 239 2.34 -10.57 2.78
CA LEU A 239 2.74 -11.49 1.71
C LEU A 239 4.24 -11.79 1.80
N PRO A 240 4.64 -13.09 1.88
CA PRO A 240 6.04 -13.47 1.84
C PRO A 240 6.76 -12.91 0.61
N MET A 241 7.88 -12.20 0.84
CA MET A 241 8.62 -11.51 -0.24
C MET A 241 7.76 -10.55 -1.08
N GLY A 242 6.57 -10.17 -0.62
CA GLY A 242 5.59 -9.38 -1.36
C GLY A 242 5.00 -10.09 -2.59
N ARG A 243 5.22 -11.40 -2.76
CA ARG A 243 4.81 -12.15 -3.95
C ARG A 243 3.37 -12.62 -3.87
N TYR A 244 2.68 -12.50 -5.00
CA TYR A 244 1.29 -12.96 -5.17
C TYR A 244 0.99 -13.30 -6.62
N ASN A 245 -0.06 -14.06 -6.83
CA ASN A 245 -0.72 -14.31 -8.12
C ASN A 245 -2.24 -14.27 -7.93
N ASP A 246 -3.00 -14.46 -9.00
CA ASP A 246 -4.46 -14.42 -8.94
C ASP A 246 -5.06 -15.45 -8.00
N LEU A 247 -4.44 -16.63 -7.87
CA LEU A 247 -4.86 -17.67 -6.95
C LEU A 247 -4.75 -17.20 -5.50
N VAL A 248 -3.58 -16.69 -5.11
CA VAL A 248 -3.32 -16.17 -3.76
C VAL A 248 -4.29 -15.05 -3.41
N LEU A 249 -4.49 -14.07 -4.33
CA LEU A 249 -5.41 -12.94 -4.10
C LEU A 249 -6.88 -13.36 -3.97
N ARG A 250 -7.34 -14.35 -4.77
CA ARG A 250 -8.72 -14.83 -4.64
C ARG A 250 -8.92 -15.59 -3.33
N THR A 251 -8.03 -16.52 -3.04
CA THR A 251 -8.12 -17.38 -1.86
C THR A 251 -8.06 -16.56 -0.56
N SER A 252 -7.24 -15.51 -0.54
CA SER A 252 -7.06 -14.67 0.66
C SER A 252 -8.36 -13.97 1.11
N GLN A 253 -9.29 -13.69 0.19
CA GLN A 253 -10.54 -13.02 0.52
C GLN A 253 -11.47 -13.84 1.42
N ASP A 254 -11.26 -15.15 1.49
CA ASP A 254 -12.00 -16.04 2.41
C ASP A 254 -11.46 -15.97 3.85
N TYR A 255 -10.24 -15.43 4.05
CA TYR A 255 -9.52 -15.47 5.33
C TYR A 255 -9.21 -14.10 5.92
N PHE A 256 -8.91 -13.10 5.08
CA PHE A 256 -8.39 -11.80 5.48
C PHE A 256 -9.23 -10.65 4.95
N THR A 257 -9.09 -9.50 5.56
CA THR A 257 -9.66 -8.22 5.11
C THR A 257 -8.63 -7.33 4.43
N SER A 258 -7.34 -7.57 4.68
CA SER A 258 -6.28 -6.92 3.95
C SER A 258 -5.01 -7.76 3.86
N MET A 259 -4.25 -7.49 2.80
CA MET A 259 -2.88 -7.99 2.63
C MET A 259 -1.96 -6.85 2.21
N ARG A 260 -0.71 -6.88 2.66
CA ARG A 260 0.31 -5.96 2.19
C ARG A 260 1.36 -6.64 1.31
N THR A 261 1.84 -5.89 0.34
CA THR A 261 2.95 -6.24 -0.53
C THR A 261 4.26 -5.64 0.01
N ILE A 262 5.31 -5.58 -0.82
CA ILE A 262 6.51 -4.79 -0.60
C ILE A 262 6.63 -3.66 -1.64
N GLU A 263 5.54 -3.30 -2.30
CA GLU A 263 5.52 -2.19 -3.25
C GLU A 263 5.79 -0.88 -2.51
N ASN A 264 6.94 -0.26 -2.83
CA ASN A 264 7.43 0.91 -2.11
C ASN A 264 6.82 2.21 -2.64
N ALA A 265 5.68 2.58 -2.10
CA ALA A 265 4.99 3.84 -2.38
C ALA A 265 4.07 4.26 -1.23
N PRO A 266 3.69 5.54 -1.12
CA PRO A 266 2.66 5.99 -0.20
C PRO A 266 1.33 5.31 -0.52
N GLU A 267 0.60 4.90 0.54
CA GLU A 267 -0.75 4.38 0.39
C GLU A 267 -1.79 5.49 0.62
N THR A 268 -2.91 5.42 -0.05
CA THR A 268 -4.02 6.32 0.21
C THR A 268 -4.77 5.90 1.48
N LEU A 269 -5.34 6.85 2.19
CA LEU A 269 -6.30 6.56 3.25
C LEU A 269 -7.67 6.38 2.60
N ALA A 270 -8.25 5.21 2.77
CA ALA A 270 -9.15 4.41 1.95
C ALA A 270 -8.42 3.80 0.74
N PRO A 271 -7.58 2.75 0.97
CA PRO A 271 -6.85 2.07 -0.10
C PRO A 271 -7.78 1.56 -1.20
N GLY A 272 -7.35 1.72 -2.45
CA GLY A 272 -8.09 1.23 -3.60
C GLY A 272 -8.19 -0.29 -3.62
N ASP A 273 -7.11 -0.97 -3.26
CA ASP A 273 -7.08 -2.42 -3.13
C ASP A 273 -6.52 -2.82 -1.76
N PRO A 274 -7.37 -3.21 -0.81
CA PRO A 274 -6.92 -3.63 0.52
C PRO A 274 -6.08 -4.91 0.51
N PHE A 275 -6.11 -5.70 -0.58
CA PHE A 275 -5.31 -6.92 -0.71
C PHE A 275 -3.93 -6.71 -1.34
N ARG A 276 -3.56 -5.45 -1.65
CA ARG A 276 -2.26 -5.08 -2.19
C ARG A 276 -1.77 -3.76 -1.60
N LEU A 277 -1.82 -3.63 -0.28
CA LEU A 277 -1.37 -2.42 0.41
C LEU A 277 0.10 -2.17 0.12
N ARG A 278 0.40 -0.91 -0.19
CA ARG A 278 1.76 -0.41 -0.44
C ARG A 278 2.44 -0.05 0.88
N VAL A 279 3.76 -0.04 0.88
CA VAL A 279 4.57 0.16 2.09
C VAL A 279 5.73 1.11 1.84
N PHE A 280 6.37 1.54 2.91
CA PHE A 280 7.72 2.09 2.91
C PHE A 280 8.65 1.03 3.52
N TYR A 281 9.28 0.24 2.66
CA TYR A 281 10.16 -0.84 3.10
C TYR A 281 11.46 -0.28 3.64
N CYS A 282 11.80 -0.63 4.89
CA CYS A 282 12.99 -0.16 5.59
C CYS A 282 14.01 -1.31 5.74
N GLY A 283 15.21 -1.07 5.23
CA GLY A 283 16.34 -2.01 5.31
C GLY A 283 17.62 -1.30 5.75
N SER A 284 18.73 -2.03 5.75
CA SER A 284 20.08 -1.50 6.11
C SER A 284 20.53 -0.33 5.23
N TYR A 285 19.93 -0.19 4.04
CA TYR A 285 20.21 0.88 3.07
C TYR A 285 19.31 2.12 3.26
N THR A 286 18.33 2.06 4.16
CA THR A 286 17.40 3.19 4.41
C THR A 286 18.12 4.32 5.09
N THR A 287 17.98 5.52 4.54
CA THR A 287 18.59 6.73 5.10
C THR A 287 17.58 7.57 5.87
N GLU A 288 18.07 8.39 6.80
CA GLU A 288 17.25 9.35 7.54
C GLU A 288 16.51 10.32 6.60
N SER A 289 17.15 10.76 5.52
CA SER A 289 16.53 11.64 4.52
C SER A 289 15.34 10.96 3.81
N GLN A 290 15.40 9.65 3.54
CA GLN A 290 14.28 8.91 2.98
C GLN A 290 13.11 8.83 3.97
N VAL A 291 13.38 8.64 5.26
CA VAL A 291 12.37 8.68 6.32
C VAL A 291 11.76 10.08 6.41
N ASP A 292 12.57 11.15 6.46
CA ASP A 292 12.09 12.53 6.49
C ASP A 292 11.18 12.85 5.28
N ASN A 293 11.58 12.44 4.08
CA ASN A 293 10.79 12.62 2.87
C ASN A 293 9.46 11.85 2.91
N ALA A 294 9.46 10.61 3.42
CA ALA A 294 8.23 9.82 3.57
C ALA A 294 7.26 10.47 4.56
N LEU A 295 7.76 10.95 5.70
CA LEU A 295 6.96 11.63 6.73
C LEU A 295 6.45 13.00 6.24
N ALA A 296 7.26 13.76 5.52
CA ALA A 296 6.86 15.02 4.92
C ALA A 296 5.72 14.83 3.92
N ARG A 297 5.86 13.86 3.01
CA ARG A 297 4.78 13.47 2.06
C ARG A 297 3.53 12.99 2.78
N CYS A 298 3.69 12.19 3.83
CA CYS A 298 2.58 11.71 4.65
C CYS A 298 1.78 12.87 5.24
N ARG A 299 2.46 13.87 5.80
CA ARG A 299 1.83 15.06 6.39
C ARG A 299 1.17 15.94 5.33
N GLU A 300 1.91 16.27 4.26
CA GLU A 300 1.46 17.18 3.22
C GLU A 300 0.24 16.65 2.46
N HIS A 301 0.28 15.35 2.12
CA HIS A 301 -0.74 14.76 1.26
C HIS A 301 -1.73 13.86 2.00
N ARG A 302 -1.66 13.83 3.34
CA ARG A 302 -2.57 13.08 4.20
C ARG A 302 -2.75 11.62 3.74
N CYS A 303 -1.62 10.97 3.44
CA CYS A 303 -1.55 9.58 3.03
C CYS A 303 -1.17 8.66 4.19
N TRP A 304 -1.11 7.37 3.93
CA TRP A 304 -0.64 6.37 4.86
C TRP A 304 0.79 5.97 4.54
N THR A 305 1.71 6.17 5.49
CA THR A 305 3.08 5.68 5.42
C THR A 305 3.19 4.44 6.28
N HIS A 306 3.22 3.28 5.66
CA HIS A 306 3.36 1.99 6.34
C HIS A 306 4.83 1.56 6.30
N MET A 307 5.59 1.83 7.37
CA MET A 307 7.00 1.46 7.51
C MET A 307 7.11 -0.01 7.89
N VAL A 308 7.88 -0.78 7.12
CA VAL A 308 8.10 -2.23 7.33
C VAL A 308 9.54 -2.50 7.67
N PHE A 309 9.75 -3.17 8.78
CA PHE A 309 11.04 -3.59 9.32
C PHE A 309 11.08 -5.12 9.47
N HIS A 310 12.28 -5.64 9.76
CA HIS A 310 12.51 -7.03 10.15
C HIS A 310 13.32 -7.04 11.44
N ARG A 311 14.63 -7.29 11.38
CA ARG A 311 15.49 -7.35 12.56
C ARG A 311 16.06 -6.00 12.96
N ILE A 312 16.01 -5.73 14.26
CA ILE A 312 16.68 -4.56 14.85
C ILE A 312 17.82 -5.06 15.73
N ASP A 313 19.02 -4.99 15.20
CA ASP A 313 20.20 -5.61 15.77
C ASP A 313 21.19 -4.58 16.37
N GLU A 314 21.82 -4.89 17.51
CA GLU A 314 22.92 -4.09 18.05
C GLU A 314 24.11 -4.05 17.07
N GLN A 315 24.40 -5.20 16.46
CA GLN A 315 25.38 -5.35 15.39
C GLN A 315 24.73 -6.13 14.24
N THR A 316 24.67 -5.48 13.06
CA THR A 316 24.13 -6.13 11.85
C THR A 316 25.10 -7.16 11.30
N ASP A 317 24.55 -8.24 10.75
CA ASP A 317 25.28 -9.26 9.99
C ASP A 317 25.48 -8.89 8.52
N GLY A 318 25.06 -7.67 8.11
CA GLY A 318 25.11 -7.20 6.73
C GLY A 318 23.93 -7.60 5.86
N ALA A 319 22.96 -8.35 6.39
CA ALA A 319 21.74 -8.67 5.67
C ALA A 319 20.90 -7.41 5.38
N PRO A 320 20.28 -7.29 4.21
CA PRO A 320 19.48 -6.11 3.85
C PRO A 320 18.35 -5.80 4.82
N GLU A 321 17.77 -6.81 5.45
CA GLU A 321 16.66 -6.73 6.40
C GLU A 321 17.10 -6.46 7.85
N SER A 322 18.41 -6.45 8.14
CA SER A 322 18.97 -6.13 9.47
C SER A 322 19.29 -4.65 9.58
N ILE A 323 18.66 -3.96 10.50
CA ILE A 323 18.89 -2.54 10.79
C ILE A 323 19.55 -2.40 12.16
N ARG A 324 20.57 -1.54 12.25
CA ARG A 324 21.20 -1.23 13.52
C ARG A 324 20.24 -0.52 14.48
N ALA A 325 20.27 -0.89 15.74
CA ALA A 325 19.44 -0.31 16.80
C ALA A 325 19.54 1.23 16.85
N ASP A 326 20.77 1.79 16.72
CA ASP A 326 20.97 3.23 16.69
C ASP A 326 20.36 3.95 15.46
N SER A 327 20.33 3.28 14.30
CA SER A 327 19.67 3.80 13.11
C SER A 327 18.15 3.74 13.25
N PHE A 328 17.64 2.63 13.78
CA PHE A 328 16.22 2.49 14.09
C PHE A 328 15.75 3.55 15.11
N GLU A 329 16.54 3.81 16.17
CA GLU A 329 16.23 4.86 17.14
C GLU A 329 16.11 6.24 16.45
N ARG A 330 17.06 6.59 15.57
CA ARG A 330 16.96 7.85 14.81
C ARG A 330 15.72 7.92 13.93
N PHE A 331 15.30 6.81 13.34
CA PHE A 331 14.05 6.77 12.55
C PHE A 331 12.83 6.98 13.45
N MET A 332 12.78 6.31 14.62
CA MET A 332 11.65 6.45 15.55
C MET A 332 11.55 7.86 16.15
N ARG A 333 12.68 8.51 16.44
CA ARG A 333 12.69 9.92 16.86
C ARG A 333 12.08 10.82 15.78
N ARG A 334 12.41 10.62 14.49
CA ARG A 334 11.80 11.37 13.39
C ARG A 334 10.31 11.12 13.27
N VAL A 335 9.85 9.88 13.46
CA VAL A 335 8.42 9.56 13.49
C VAL A 335 7.74 10.31 14.64
N ALA A 336 8.29 10.27 15.84
CA ALA A 336 7.74 10.98 17.01
C ALA A 336 7.71 12.50 16.78
N ASP A 337 8.81 13.09 16.31
CA ASP A 337 8.93 14.53 16.04
C ASP A 337 8.01 14.99 14.88
N SER A 338 7.60 14.07 14.04
CA SER A 338 6.69 14.38 12.94
C SER A 338 5.31 14.86 13.42
N GLY A 339 4.87 14.47 14.61
CA GLY A 339 3.54 14.74 15.14
C GLY A 339 2.42 14.00 14.41
N LEU A 340 2.76 13.10 13.47
CA LEU A 340 1.76 12.28 12.79
C LEU A 340 1.24 11.19 13.74
N PRO A 341 -0.07 10.88 13.71
CA PRO A 341 -0.60 9.77 14.49
C PRO A 341 0.03 8.45 14.04
N VAL A 342 0.52 7.66 15.02
CA VAL A 342 0.99 6.29 14.78
C VAL A 342 -0.12 5.33 15.18
N LYS A 343 -0.50 4.43 14.26
CA LYS A 343 -1.57 3.44 14.44
C LYS A 343 -1.12 2.07 13.95
N THR A 344 -1.67 1.02 14.56
CA THR A 344 -1.50 -0.33 14.03
C THR A 344 -2.20 -0.49 12.68
N VAL A 345 -1.82 -1.50 11.89
CA VAL A 345 -2.49 -1.77 10.60
C VAL A 345 -3.97 -2.12 10.80
N PRO A 346 -4.36 -2.98 11.77
CA PRO A 346 -5.77 -3.20 12.09
C PRO A 346 -6.56 -1.94 12.42
N GLU A 347 -5.98 -1.00 13.20
CA GLU A 347 -6.64 0.27 13.54
C GLU A 347 -6.88 1.15 12.30
N VAL A 348 -5.89 1.25 11.41
CA VAL A 348 -6.04 2.01 10.16
C VAL A 348 -7.12 1.37 9.31
N MET A 349 -7.06 0.07 9.05
CA MET A 349 -8.02 -0.63 8.17
C MET A 349 -9.45 -0.56 8.71
N ARG A 350 -9.63 -0.65 10.03
CA ARG A 350 -10.95 -0.51 10.67
C ARG A 350 -11.51 0.91 10.47
N SER A 351 -10.67 1.92 10.55
CA SER A 351 -11.09 3.33 10.35
C SER A 351 -11.46 3.65 8.90
N GLN A 352 -11.04 2.82 7.93
CA GLN A 352 -11.32 2.99 6.50
C GLN A 352 -12.50 2.14 6.01
N SER A 353 -12.94 1.17 6.79
CA SER A 353 -14.18 0.43 6.48
C SER A 353 -15.36 1.38 6.63
N PRO A 354 -16.23 1.55 5.61
CA PRO A 354 -17.48 2.26 5.83
C PRO A 354 -18.22 1.54 6.96
N ALA A 355 -18.65 2.30 7.97
CA ALA A 355 -19.55 1.75 8.98
C ALA A 355 -20.71 1.09 8.21
N LEU A 356 -20.91 -0.20 8.44
CA LEU A 356 -22.09 -0.89 7.96
C LEU A 356 -23.29 -0.18 8.61
N ALA A 357 -23.87 0.77 7.88
CA ALA A 357 -25.06 1.50 8.26
C ALA A 357 -26.30 0.69 7.95
#